data_643baa37099daddf3a4b13bfcbea9232
#
_entry.id   643baa37099daddf3a4b13bfcbea9232
#
_cell.length_a   1.000
_cell.length_b   1.000
_cell.length_c   1.000
_cell.angle_alpha   90.00
_cell.angle_beta   90.00
_cell.angle_gamma   90.00
#
_symmetry.space_group_name_H-M   'P 1'
#
loop_
_entity.id
_entity.type
_entity.pdbx_description
1 polymer ?
#
loop_
_entity_poly.entity_id
_entity_poly.type
_entity_poly.pdbx_seq_one_letter_code
_entity_poly.pdbx_strand_id
1 'polypeptide(L)'
;MKLLEGKTAVITGASRGLGLAMATALAGQGANVVLAARTAETLQSAVDGLRQLGYAAEGFACDTANLEDLEKLADRAISVFGRLDIWINNAGVSAPYGLTMSIAPKWIKRVIDTNIIGVYYGSHLAMRHFLAQGSGKLINLLGRGASEPVPFQNAYASSKAWVKNFTQALAKEYAGSGVEVMAYNPGLVITDMLTQVDVVPGFEEKVQPLNTVIRLWGNLPEKPAEKVVWMASSATDGRNGLVVNYLTFGRMLAGAGKEVWRWITRAPVTTPTITVRVAGE
;
A
#
# COMPACT_ATOMS: atom_id res chain seq x y z
N MET A 1 2.91 26.19 -6.77
CA MET A 1 1.82 25.97 -5.80
C MET A 1 1.80 24.49 -5.46
N LYS A 2 1.78 24.13 -4.19
CA LYS A 2 1.75 22.72 -3.74
C LYS A 2 0.34 22.16 -3.97
N LEU A 3 0.24 20.92 -4.47
CA LEU A 3 -1.05 20.32 -4.87
C LEU A 3 -1.96 19.95 -3.70
N LEU A 4 -1.40 19.78 -2.49
CA LEU A 4 -2.11 19.27 -1.31
C LEU A 4 -1.97 20.20 -0.10
N GLU A 5 -1.72 21.48 -0.34
CA GLU A 5 -1.55 22.47 0.73
C GLU A 5 -2.76 22.49 1.66
N GLY A 6 -2.52 22.34 2.97
CA GLY A 6 -3.55 22.33 4.01
C GLY A 6 -4.44 21.07 4.07
N LYS A 7 -4.18 20.05 3.24
CA LYS A 7 -4.84 18.73 3.32
C LYS A 7 -4.19 17.86 4.39
N THR A 8 -4.97 17.01 5.03
CA THR A 8 -4.45 16.03 6.01
C THR A 8 -4.68 14.63 5.50
N ALA A 9 -3.60 13.83 5.47
CA ALA A 9 -3.60 12.46 4.99
C ALA A 9 -3.18 11.47 6.08
N VAL A 10 -3.99 10.43 6.30
CA VAL A 10 -3.64 9.27 7.13
C VAL A 10 -3.14 8.15 6.21
N ILE A 11 -2.00 7.53 6.57
CA ILE A 11 -1.41 6.42 5.82
C ILE A 11 -1.10 5.27 6.77
N THR A 12 -1.77 4.12 6.59
CA THR A 12 -1.51 2.92 7.39
C THR A 12 -0.31 2.14 6.84
N GLY A 13 0.46 1.48 7.71
CA GLY A 13 1.67 0.76 7.33
C GLY A 13 2.77 1.68 6.78
N ALA A 14 2.94 2.86 7.39
CA ALA A 14 3.75 3.94 6.83
C ALA A 14 5.12 4.14 7.50
N SER A 15 5.58 3.24 8.39
CA SER A 15 6.92 3.35 9.00
C SER A 15 8.08 3.03 8.06
N ARG A 16 7.81 2.43 6.88
CA ARG A 16 8.82 2.05 5.88
C ARG A 16 8.21 1.77 4.51
N GLY A 17 9.06 1.49 3.54
CA GLY A 17 8.68 1.01 2.20
C GLY A 17 7.73 1.94 1.47
N LEU A 18 6.71 1.38 0.80
CA LEU A 18 5.77 2.16 0.00
C LEU A 18 4.96 3.16 0.84
N GLY A 19 4.54 2.76 2.05
CA GLY A 19 3.77 3.65 2.94
C GLY A 19 4.54 4.92 3.30
N LEU A 20 5.81 4.79 3.69
CA LEU A 20 6.68 5.92 3.98
C LEU A 20 6.95 6.77 2.74
N ALA A 21 7.20 6.14 1.59
CA ALA A 21 7.39 6.86 0.33
C ALA A 21 6.14 7.67 -0.08
N MET A 22 4.93 7.12 0.13
CA MET A 22 3.69 7.85 -0.09
C MET A 22 3.52 9.03 0.88
N ALA A 23 3.80 8.82 2.17
CA ALA A 23 3.78 9.89 3.17
C ALA A 23 4.75 11.03 2.78
N THR A 24 5.98 10.69 2.38
CA THR A 24 6.99 11.66 1.91
C THR A 24 6.52 12.43 0.67
N ALA A 25 5.95 11.73 -0.31
CA ALA A 25 5.47 12.35 -1.54
C ALA A 25 4.30 13.31 -1.30
N LEU A 26 3.34 12.92 -0.44
CA LEU A 26 2.20 13.76 -0.06
C LEU A 26 2.64 14.99 0.74
N ALA A 27 3.53 14.80 1.72
CA ALA A 27 4.09 15.89 2.53
C ALA A 27 4.90 16.87 1.68
N GLY A 28 5.67 16.38 0.70
CA GLY A 28 6.37 17.22 -0.29
C GLY A 28 5.44 18.10 -1.12
N GLN A 29 4.16 17.71 -1.27
CA GLN A 29 3.10 18.49 -1.91
C GLN A 29 2.25 19.31 -0.94
N GLY A 30 2.69 19.45 0.32
CA GLY A 30 2.07 20.34 1.30
C GLY A 30 1.00 19.68 2.17
N ALA A 31 0.81 18.38 2.09
CA ALA A 31 -0.09 17.70 3.00
C ALA A 31 0.53 17.58 4.42
N ASN A 32 -0.30 17.72 5.45
CA ASN A 32 -0.03 17.18 6.76
C ASN A 32 -0.18 15.66 6.69
N VAL A 33 0.76 14.90 7.23
CA VAL A 33 0.70 13.43 7.16
C VAL A 33 0.68 12.80 8.54
N VAL A 34 -0.22 11.85 8.73
CA VAL A 34 -0.29 11.00 9.92
C VAL A 34 0.06 9.58 9.53
N LEU A 35 1.19 9.13 10.03
CA LEU A 35 1.72 7.79 9.78
C LEU A 35 1.22 6.83 10.84
N ALA A 36 0.72 5.67 10.44
CA ALA A 36 0.35 4.61 11.36
C ALA A 36 1.13 3.33 11.09
N ALA A 37 1.66 2.72 12.14
CA ALA A 37 2.33 1.42 12.10
C ALA A 37 2.31 0.78 13.49
N ARG A 38 2.56 -0.54 13.57
CA ARG A 38 2.52 -1.26 14.85
C ARG A 38 3.74 -1.01 15.75
N THR A 39 4.91 -0.84 15.15
CA THR A 39 6.18 -0.70 15.88
C THR A 39 6.48 0.77 16.10
N ALA A 40 6.43 1.20 17.35
CA ALA A 40 6.59 2.60 17.73
C ALA A 40 7.95 3.18 17.36
N GLU A 41 9.06 2.42 17.54
CA GLU A 41 10.41 2.91 17.28
C GLU A 41 10.64 3.22 15.80
N THR A 42 10.25 2.30 14.91
CA THR A 42 10.40 2.51 13.46
C THR A 42 9.47 3.60 12.95
N LEU A 43 8.29 3.73 13.56
CA LEU A 43 7.34 4.80 13.25
C LEU A 43 7.89 6.16 13.65
N GLN A 44 8.44 6.28 14.87
CA GLN A 44 9.02 7.54 15.36
C GLN A 44 10.19 7.97 14.48
N SER A 45 11.08 7.04 14.11
CA SER A 45 12.19 7.33 13.19
C SER A 45 11.71 7.86 11.83
N ALA A 46 10.63 7.31 11.30
CA ALA A 46 10.04 7.76 10.04
C ALA A 46 9.44 9.18 10.16
N VAL A 47 8.75 9.47 11.25
CA VAL A 47 8.18 10.80 11.55
C VAL A 47 9.29 11.83 11.72
N ASP A 48 10.33 11.51 12.49
CA ASP A 48 11.46 12.41 12.71
C ASP A 48 12.19 12.73 11.40
N GLY A 49 12.37 11.74 10.54
CA GLY A 49 12.91 11.94 9.21
C GLY A 49 12.08 12.92 8.36
N LEU A 50 10.77 12.82 8.40
CA LEU A 50 9.88 13.76 7.68
C LEU A 50 9.93 15.17 8.31
N ARG A 51 9.96 15.27 9.63
CA ARG A 51 10.06 16.56 10.34
C ARG A 51 11.40 17.26 10.07
N GLN A 52 12.51 16.50 9.98
CA GLN A 52 13.82 17.03 9.61
C GLN A 52 13.84 17.62 8.18
N LEU A 53 12.99 17.11 7.29
CA LEU A 53 12.77 17.68 5.96
C LEU A 53 11.84 18.90 5.96
N GLY A 54 11.37 19.34 7.14
CA GLY A 54 10.46 20.47 7.29
C GLY A 54 9.00 20.15 7.02
N TYR A 55 8.60 18.87 7.00
CA TYR A 55 7.23 18.45 6.76
C TYR A 55 6.42 18.34 8.04
N ALA A 56 5.14 18.66 7.96
CA ALA A 56 4.18 18.45 9.04
C ALA A 56 3.81 16.95 9.08
N ALA A 57 4.38 16.23 10.05
CA ALA A 57 4.20 14.80 10.21
C ALA A 57 3.89 14.43 11.66
N GLU A 58 2.98 13.47 11.84
CA GLU A 58 2.61 12.89 13.14
C GLU A 58 2.64 11.36 13.04
N GLY A 59 2.89 10.68 14.15
CA GLY A 59 2.91 9.21 14.23
C GLY A 59 1.91 8.69 15.26
N PHE A 60 1.26 7.59 14.94
CA PHE A 60 0.39 6.88 15.87
C PHE A 60 0.60 5.38 15.79
N ALA A 61 1.04 4.76 16.90
CA ALA A 61 1.20 3.30 16.98
C ALA A 61 -0.18 2.65 16.91
N CYS A 62 -0.42 1.81 15.89
CA CYS A 62 -1.74 1.31 15.56
C CYS A 62 -1.65 -0.09 14.93
N ASP A 63 -2.45 -1.02 15.45
CA ASP A 63 -2.77 -2.26 14.74
C ASP A 63 -4.07 -2.06 13.95
N THR A 64 -3.99 -2.12 12.64
CA THR A 64 -5.15 -1.92 11.76
C THR A 64 -6.24 -2.99 11.93
N ALA A 65 -5.92 -4.13 12.52
CA ALA A 65 -6.90 -5.16 12.90
C ALA A 65 -7.69 -4.82 14.18
N ASN A 66 -7.33 -3.74 14.88
CA ASN A 66 -8.03 -3.23 16.06
C ASN A 66 -8.80 -1.95 15.69
N LEU A 67 -10.14 -2.00 15.82
CA LEU A 67 -11.00 -0.87 15.47
C LEU A 67 -10.73 0.35 16.39
N GLU A 68 -10.54 0.13 17.69
CA GLU A 68 -10.30 1.20 18.66
C GLU A 68 -8.98 1.96 18.37
N ASP A 69 -7.93 1.25 17.92
CA ASP A 69 -6.68 1.88 17.50
C ASP A 69 -6.88 2.80 16.29
N LEU A 70 -7.69 2.37 15.34
CA LEU A 70 -7.99 3.15 14.13
C LEU A 70 -8.90 4.34 14.45
N GLU A 71 -9.84 4.23 15.41
CA GLU A 71 -10.62 5.36 15.92
C GLU A 71 -9.71 6.42 16.52
N LYS A 72 -8.81 6.02 17.43
CA LYS A 72 -7.80 6.92 18.02
C LYS A 72 -6.88 7.55 16.97
N LEU A 73 -6.53 6.81 15.91
CA LEU A 73 -5.74 7.33 14.79
C LEU A 73 -6.47 8.45 14.04
N ALA A 74 -7.77 8.26 13.74
CA ALA A 74 -8.59 9.28 13.08
C ALA A 74 -8.75 10.53 13.96
N ASP A 75 -9.04 10.32 15.25
CA ASP A 75 -9.17 11.40 16.24
C ASP A 75 -7.84 12.16 16.40
N ARG A 76 -6.70 11.46 16.38
CA ARG A 76 -5.37 12.09 16.41
C ARG A 76 -5.13 12.97 15.20
N ALA A 77 -5.47 12.52 14.01
CA ALA A 77 -5.33 13.31 12.78
C ALA A 77 -6.14 14.62 12.88
N ILE A 78 -7.39 14.51 13.32
CA ILE A 78 -8.29 15.66 13.44
C ILE A 78 -7.85 16.59 14.58
N SER A 79 -7.44 16.07 15.74
CA SER A 79 -7.01 16.89 16.89
C SER A 79 -5.74 17.68 16.60
N VAL A 80 -4.80 17.12 15.83
CA VAL A 80 -3.52 17.78 15.52
C VAL A 80 -3.64 18.75 14.36
N PHE A 81 -4.36 18.37 13.30
CA PHE A 81 -4.39 19.12 12.04
C PHE A 81 -5.76 19.73 11.70
N GLY A 82 -6.77 19.54 12.55
CA GLY A 82 -8.09 20.14 12.43
C GLY A 82 -9.01 19.50 11.37
N ARG A 83 -8.51 18.58 10.57
CA ARG A 83 -9.27 17.97 9.45
C ARG A 83 -8.71 16.61 9.04
N LEU A 84 -9.49 15.84 8.30
CA LEU A 84 -9.08 14.61 7.64
C LEU A 84 -9.60 14.64 6.19
N ASP A 85 -8.70 14.60 5.19
CA ASP A 85 -9.06 14.71 3.77
C ASP A 85 -8.77 13.45 2.97
N ILE A 86 -7.73 12.71 3.36
CA ILE A 86 -7.22 11.58 2.61
C ILE A 86 -6.95 10.44 3.59
N TRP A 87 -7.47 9.26 3.26
CA TRP A 87 -7.17 8.02 3.98
C TRP A 87 -6.62 6.97 3.04
N ILE A 88 -5.45 6.44 3.36
CA ILE A 88 -4.78 5.42 2.55
C ILE A 88 -4.63 4.13 3.36
N ASN A 89 -5.42 3.12 2.99
CA ASN A 89 -5.27 1.78 3.51
C ASN A 89 -4.14 1.07 2.77
N ASN A 90 -2.91 1.24 3.29
CA ASN A 90 -1.71 0.65 2.71
C ASN A 90 -1.19 -0.54 3.53
N ALA A 91 -1.45 -0.60 4.83
CA ALA A 91 -1.02 -1.71 5.67
C ALA A 91 -1.40 -3.06 5.03
N GLY A 92 -0.45 -3.98 4.97
CA GLY A 92 -0.68 -5.29 4.41
C GLY A 92 0.45 -6.25 4.75
N VAL A 93 0.13 -7.53 4.77
CA VAL A 93 1.08 -8.62 5.04
C VAL A 93 0.85 -9.75 4.04
N SER A 94 1.89 -10.56 3.82
CA SER A 94 1.80 -11.80 3.05
C SER A 94 1.85 -13.02 3.98
N ALA A 95 1.35 -14.14 3.50
CA ALA A 95 1.63 -15.47 4.04
C ALA A 95 2.84 -16.07 3.31
N PRO A 96 3.49 -17.11 3.87
CA PRO A 96 4.52 -17.87 3.16
C PRO A 96 4.03 -18.39 1.80
N TYR A 97 4.94 -18.45 0.83
CA TYR A 97 4.65 -19.12 -0.43
C TYR A 97 4.57 -20.63 -0.24
N GLY A 98 3.55 -21.26 -0.80
CA GLY A 98 3.39 -22.70 -0.71
C GLY A 98 2.04 -23.20 -1.22
N LEU A 99 1.86 -24.53 -1.17
CA LEU A 99 0.53 -25.09 -1.36
C LEU A 99 -0.38 -24.56 -0.24
N THR A 100 -1.57 -24.11 -0.59
CA THR A 100 -2.47 -23.42 0.36
C THR A 100 -2.73 -24.24 1.63
N MET A 101 -2.91 -25.56 1.48
CA MET A 101 -3.19 -26.45 2.62
C MET A 101 -1.96 -26.79 3.45
N SER A 102 -0.76 -26.45 2.99
CA SER A 102 0.50 -26.60 3.75
C SER A 102 0.86 -25.34 4.55
N ILE A 103 0.10 -24.25 4.40
CA ILE A 103 0.33 -22.99 5.12
C ILE A 103 -0.41 -23.06 6.46
N ALA A 104 0.31 -22.88 7.57
CA ALA A 104 -0.30 -22.90 8.90
C ALA A 104 -1.43 -21.85 9.03
N PRO A 105 -2.59 -22.18 9.62
CA PRO A 105 -3.77 -21.32 9.72
C PRO A 105 -3.49 -19.93 10.30
N LYS A 106 -2.51 -19.81 11.20
CA LYS A 106 -2.08 -18.52 11.78
C LYS A 106 -1.68 -17.47 10.73
N TRP A 107 -1.04 -17.91 9.62
CA TRP A 107 -0.63 -17.02 8.56
C TRP A 107 -1.81 -16.55 7.72
N ILE A 108 -2.76 -17.44 7.47
CA ILE A 108 -4.00 -17.09 6.76
C ILE A 108 -4.79 -16.08 7.59
N LYS A 109 -4.97 -16.37 8.89
CA LYS A 109 -5.65 -15.47 9.83
C LYS A 109 -5.00 -14.07 9.83
N ARG A 110 -3.67 -14.01 9.94
CA ARG A 110 -2.94 -12.73 9.91
C ARG A 110 -3.18 -11.91 8.64
N VAL A 111 -3.26 -12.58 7.48
CA VAL A 111 -3.59 -11.91 6.22
C VAL A 111 -5.03 -11.39 6.23
N ILE A 112 -5.98 -12.18 6.71
CA ILE A 112 -7.38 -11.75 6.83
C ILE A 112 -7.50 -10.55 7.76
N ASP A 113 -6.92 -10.62 8.95
CA ASP A 113 -7.00 -9.56 9.95
C ASP A 113 -6.43 -8.24 9.42
N THR A 114 -5.25 -8.28 8.80
CA THR A 114 -4.59 -7.04 8.32
C THR A 114 -5.17 -6.56 6.99
N ASN A 115 -5.26 -7.44 5.99
CA ASN A 115 -5.54 -7.03 4.61
C ASN A 115 -7.04 -6.89 4.31
N ILE A 116 -7.91 -7.50 5.10
CA ILE A 116 -9.37 -7.46 4.91
C ILE A 116 -10.00 -6.65 6.04
N ILE A 117 -9.90 -7.13 7.28
CA ILE A 117 -10.54 -6.46 8.43
C ILE A 117 -9.96 -5.07 8.63
N GLY A 118 -8.62 -4.91 8.57
CA GLY A 118 -7.97 -3.62 8.70
C GLY A 118 -8.37 -2.63 7.60
N VAL A 119 -8.51 -3.11 6.35
CA VAL A 119 -9.01 -2.26 5.24
C VAL A 119 -10.48 -1.89 5.45
N TYR A 120 -11.32 -2.82 5.91
CA TYR A 120 -12.71 -2.56 6.22
C TYR A 120 -12.83 -1.49 7.33
N TYR A 121 -12.15 -1.67 8.45
CA TYR A 121 -12.19 -0.72 9.56
C TYR A 121 -11.70 0.68 9.17
N GLY A 122 -10.53 0.75 8.51
CA GLY A 122 -10.00 2.04 8.04
C GLY A 122 -10.94 2.72 7.04
N SER A 123 -11.56 1.95 6.12
CA SER A 123 -12.54 2.49 5.18
C SER A 123 -13.82 2.96 5.89
N HIS A 124 -14.32 2.19 6.87
CA HIS A 124 -15.50 2.54 7.65
C HIS A 124 -15.33 3.89 8.38
N LEU A 125 -14.19 4.06 9.05
CA LEU A 125 -13.89 5.30 9.78
C LEU A 125 -13.67 6.48 8.85
N ALA A 126 -12.90 6.29 7.78
CA ALA A 126 -12.69 7.33 6.79
C ALA A 126 -14.01 7.79 6.17
N MET A 127 -14.86 6.85 5.74
CA MET A 127 -16.17 7.16 5.16
C MET A 127 -17.08 7.89 6.14
N ARG A 128 -17.11 7.50 7.42
CA ARG A 128 -17.89 8.20 8.46
C ARG A 128 -17.51 9.69 8.54
N HIS A 129 -16.20 10.00 8.54
CA HIS A 129 -15.71 11.38 8.59
C HIS A 129 -15.95 12.11 7.26
N PHE A 130 -15.66 11.49 6.13
CA PHE A 130 -15.80 12.11 4.81
C PHE A 130 -17.25 12.42 4.45
N LEU A 131 -18.18 11.53 4.78
CA LEU A 131 -19.61 11.76 4.54
C LEU A 131 -20.15 12.92 5.40
N ALA A 132 -19.73 13.01 6.67
CA ALA A 132 -20.09 14.13 7.54
C ALA A 132 -19.49 15.45 7.05
N GLN A 133 -18.30 15.41 6.41
CA GLN A 133 -17.59 16.56 5.84
C GLN A 133 -18.10 16.92 4.42
N GLY A 134 -18.78 15.99 3.74
CA GLY A 134 -19.22 16.14 2.34
C GLY A 134 -18.07 16.06 1.32
N SER A 135 -16.88 15.64 1.73
CA SER A 135 -15.71 15.51 0.85
C SER A 135 -14.62 14.63 1.48
N GLY A 136 -13.84 13.96 0.66
CA GLY A 136 -12.70 13.16 1.11
C GLY A 136 -12.27 12.13 0.08
N LYS A 137 -11.07 11.59 0.24
CA LYS A 137 -10.49 10.59 -0.68
C LYS A 137 -10.02 9.36 0.07
N LEU A 138 -10.69 8.25 -0.19
CA LEU A 138 -10.32 6.93 0.30
C LEU A 138 -9.55 6.18 -0.78
N ILE A 139 -8.32 5.76 -0.48
CA ILE A 139 -7.46 5.01 -1.39
C ILE A 139 -7.09 3.67 -0.77
N ASN A 140 -7.56 2.58 -1.37
CA ASN A 140 -7.26 1.23 -0.92
C ASN A 140 -6.16 0.58 -1.79
N LEU A 141 -5.07 0.11 -1.17
CA LEU A 141 -3.94 -0.49 -1.87
C LEU A 141 -4.25 -1.92 -2.30
N LEU A 142 -4.17 -2.14 -3.60
CA LEU A 142 -4.22 -3.44 -4.24
C LEU A 142 -2.83 -4.10 -4.26
N GLY A 143 -2.73 -5.21 -4.97
CA GLY A 143 -1.50 -5.94 -5.23
C GLY A 143 -1.73 -7.08 -6.19
N ARG A 144 -0.75 -7.96 -6.31
CA ARG A 144 -0.85 -9.16 -7.13
C ARG A 144 -2.04 -10.02 -6.67
N GLY A 145 -2.84 -10.48 -7.60
CA GLY A 145 -4.05 -11.28 -7.33
C GLY A 145 -5.34 -10.47 -7.27
N ALA A 146 -5.30 -9.14 -7.37
CA ALA A 146 -6.51 -8.32 -7.39
C ALA A 146 -7.42 -8.57 -8.60
N SER A 147 -6.91 -9.15 -9.68
CA SER A 147 -7.68 -9.42 -10.91
C SER A 147 -7.63 -10.88 -11.35
N GLU A 148 -6.58 -11.62 -10.98
CA GLU A 148 -6.34 -13.00 -11.42
C GLU A 148 -5.92 -13.86 -10.24
N PRO A 149 -6.31 -15.16 -10.19
CA PRO A 149 -5.82 -16.08 -9.18
C PRO A 149 -4.31 -16.24 -9.23
N VAL A 150 -3.67 -16.32 -8.07
CA VAL A 150 -2.22 -16.52 -7.97
C VAL A 150 -1.93 -17.78 -7.16
N PRO A 151 -1.56 -18.90 -7.82
CA PRO A 151 -1.13 -20.09 -7.12
C PRO A 151 0.04 -19.80 -6.16
N PHE A 152 0.09 -20.53 -5.06
CA PHE A 152 1.11 -20.46 -4.01
C PHE A 152 1.13 -19.17 -3.18
N GLN A 153 0.29 -18.19 -3.50
CA GLN A 153 0.05 -16.95 -2.74
C GLN A 153 -1.45 -16.73 -2.45
N ASN A 154 -2.22 -17.80 -2.33
CA ASN A 154 -3.68 -17.74 -2.33
C ASN A 154 -4.24 -16.76 -1.30
N ALA A 155 -3.80 -16.81 -0.03
CA ALA A 155 -4.31 -15.90 1.02
C ALA A 155 -4.12 -14.43 0.66
N TYR A 156 -2.89 -14.04 0.25
CA TYR A 156 -2.60 -12.67 -0.14
C TYR A 156 -3.40 -12.26 -1.39
N ALA A 157 -3.37 -13.07 -2.43
CA ALA A 157 -4.04 -12.80 -3.70
C ALA A 157 -5.55 -12.62 -3.51
N SER A 158 -6.18 -13.55 -2.78
CA SER A 158 -7.62 -13.48 -2.47
C SER A 158 -7.97 -12.26 -1.63
N SER A 159 -7.10 -11.86 -0.68
CA SER A 159 -7.31 -10.63 0.07
C SER A 159 -7.31 -9.38 -0.83
N LYS A 160 -6.44 -9.33 -1.84
CA LYS A 160 -6.37 -8.20 -2.78
C LYS A 160 -7.52 -8.19 -3.80
N ALA A 161 -8.04 -9.35 -4.17
CA ALA A 161 -9.27 -9.48 -4.94
C ALA A 161 -10.49 -8.97 -4.14
N TRP A 162 -10.56 -9.33 -2.85
CA TRP A 162 -11.58 -8.81 -1.94
C TRP A 162 -11.51 -7.28 -1.84
N VAL A 163 -10.32 -6.71 -1.59
CA VAL A 163 -10.13 -5.25 -1.48
C VAL A 163 -10.59 -4.54 -2.76
N LYS A 164 -10.28 -5.09 -3.94
CA LYS A 164 -10.73 -4.51 -5.20
C LYS A 164 -12.24 -4.49 -5.32
N ASN A 165 -12.89 -5.64 -5.07
CA ASN A 165 -14.35 -5.76 -5.15
C ASN A 165 -15.03 -4.84 -4.13
N PHE A 166 -14.60 -4.89 -2.87
CA PHE A 166 -15.08 -4.03 -1.79
C PHE A 166 -14.98 -2.53 -2.15
N THR A 167 -13.82 -2.08 -2.66
CA THR A 167 -13.61 -0.69 -3.04
C THR A 167 -14.55 -0.25 -4.17
N GLN A 168 -14.75 -1.11 -5.17
CA GLN A 168 -15.62 -0.80 -6.30
C GLN A 168 -17.11 -0.80 -5.91
N ALA A 169 -17.53 -1.70 -5.00
CA ALA A 169 -18.89 -1.70 -4.46
C ALA A 169 -19.13 -0.42 -3.64
N LEU A 170 -18.24 -0.10 -2.71
CA LEU A 170 -18.33 1.10 -1.87
C LEU A 170 -18.39 2.38 -2.71
N ALA A 171 -17.60 2.47 -3.78
CA ALA A 171 -17.65 3.60 -4.69
C ALA A 171 -19.03 3.76 -5.36
N LYS A 172 -19.69 2.65 -5.73
CA LYS A 172 -21.03 2.68 -6.32
C LYS A 172 -22.10 3.07 -5.31
N GLU A 173 -22.02 2.55 -4.09
CA GLU A 173 -22.97 2.81 -3.00
C GLU A 173 -23.00 4.30 -2.61
N TYR A 174 -21.83 4.96 -2.64
CA TYR A 174 -21.67 6.36 -2.25
C TYR A 174 -21.44 7.31 -3.44
N ALA A 175 -21.90 6.94 -4.64
CA ALA A 175 -21.83 7.80 -5.79
C ALA A 175 -22.60 9.12 -5.56
N GLY A 176 -21.98 10.24 -5.88
CA GLY A 176 -22.59 11.57 -5.67
C GLY A 176 -22.50 12.13 -4.25
N SER A 177 -21.86 11.44 -3.30
CA SER A 177 -21.72 11.92 -1.92
C SER A 177 -20.65 13.00 -1.72
N GLY A 178 -19.84 13.31 -2.74
CA GLY A 178 -18.67 14.18 -2.62
C GLY A 178 -17.42 13.46 -2.11
N VAL A 179 -17.50 12.12 -1.90
CA VAL A 179 -16.37 11.30 -1.47
C VAL A 179 -15.88 10.44 -2.63
N GLU A 180 -14.59 10.48 -2.92
CA GLU A 180 -13.95 9.63 -3.92
C GLU A 180 -13.33 8.38 -3.27
N VAL A 181 -13.85 7.22 -3.64
CA VAL A 181 -13.34 5.91 -3.22
C VAL A 181 -12.60 5.28 -4.38
N MET A 182 -11.31 5.02 -4.19
CA MET A 182 -10.41 4.61 -5.27
C MET A 182 -9.55 3.40 -4.85
N ALA A 183 -9.16 2.59 -5.82
CA ALA A 183 -8.22 1.49 -5.65
C ALA A 183 -6.91 1.77 -6.38
N TYR A 184 -5.78 1.46 -5.75
CA TYR A 184 -4.46 1.64 -6.35
C TYR A 184 -3.64 0.36 -6.33
N ASN A 185 -3.21 -0.09 -7.51
CA ASN A 185 -2.25 -1.16 -7.65
C ASN A 185 -0.87 -0.57 -7.97
N PRO A 186 0.07 -0.57 -7.01
CA PRO A 186 1.40 0.03 -7.19
C PRO A 186 2.33 -0.82 -8.07
N GLY A 187 1.87 -1.99 -8.52
CA GLY A 187 2.70 -2.95 -9.23
C GLY A 187 3.71 -3.63 -8.32
N LEU A 188 4.87 -3.95 -8.87
CA LEU A 188 5.94 -4.63 -8.15
C LEU A 188 6.85 -3.59 -7.50
N VAL A 189 6.74 -3.41 -6.18
CA VAL A 189 7.49 -2.42 -5.41
C VAL A 189 8.60 -3.11 -4.62
N ILE A 190 9.84 -2.68 -4.82
CA ILE A 190 11.03 -3.22 -4.14
C ILE A 190 11.01 -2.74 -2.69
N THR A 191 10.50 -3.59 -1.81
CA THR A 191 10.39 -3.40 -0.36
C THR A 191 10.71 -4.72 0.33
N ASP A 192 10.88 -4.71 1.65
CA ASP A 192 11.09 -5.94 2.44
C ASP A 192 10.02 -7.01 2.15
N MET A 193 8.76 -6.62 1.96
CA MET A 193 7.68 -7.56 1.63
C MET A 193 7.94 -8.32 0.32
N LEU A 194 8.65 -7.72 -0.63
CA LEU A 194 9.01 -8.35 -1.90
C LEU A 194 10.35 -9.06 -1.86
N THR A 195 11.32 -8.52 -1.12
CA THR A 195 12.70 -9.03 -1.10
C THR A 195 12.97 -10.04 -0.01
N GLN A 196 12.18 -10.05 1.08
CA GLN A 196 12.25 -11.05 2.14
C GLN A 196 11.06 -12.00 1.99
N VAL A 197 11.28 -13.15 1.38
CA VAL A 197 10.23 -14.08 0.98
C VAL A 197 10.19 -15.26 1.95
N ASP A 198 9.09 -15.38 2.68
CA ASP A 198 8.84 -16.57 3.49
C ASP A 198 8.23 -17.67 2.61
N VAL A 199 8.68 -18.91 2.79
CA VAL A 199 8.20 -20.09 2.05
C VAL A 199 7.91 -21.23 3.01
N VAL A 200 6.99 -22.13 2.64
CA VAL A 200 6.90 -23.43 3.33
C VAL A 200 8.10 -24.31 2.94
N PRO A 201 8.51 -25.28 3.79
CA PRO A 201 9.62 -26.19 3.46
C PRO A 201 9.48 -26.82 2.06
N GLY A 202 10.56 -26.86 1.29
CA GLY A 202 10.60 -27.39 -0.07
C GLY A 202 10.08 -26.47 -1.17
N PHE A 203 9.79 -25.19 -0.85
CA PHE A 203 9.37 -24.18 -1.83
C PHE A 203 10.46 -23.18 -2.21
N GLU A 204 11.66 -23.30 -1.68
CA GLU A 204 12.77 -22.35 -1.78
C GLU A 204 13.15 -22.08 -3.25
N GLU A 205 13.25 -23.13 -4.06
CA GLU A 205 13.60 -23.01 -5.49
C GLU A 205 12.46 -22.44 -6.34
N LYS A 206 11.20 -22.69 -5.93
CA LYS A 206 10.03 -22.26 -6.71
C LYS A 206 9.81 -20.75 -6.70
N VAL A 207 10.43 -20.03 -5.77
CA VAL A 207 10.36 -18.57 -5.69
C VAL A 207 11.52 -17.87 -6.39
N GLN A 208 12.57 -18.59 -6.81
CA GLN A 208 13.72 -18.00 -7.50
C GLN A 208 13.39 -17.21 -8.77
N PRO A 209 12.38 -17.57 -9.59
CA PRO A 209 11.95 -16.75 -10.72
C PRO A 209 11.54 -15.32 -10.36
N LEU A 210 11.19 -15.04 -9.08
CA LEU A 210 10.90 -13.68 -8.61
C LEU A 210 12.07 -12.73 -8.83
N ASN A 211 13.32 -13.19 -8.77
CA ASN A 211 14.50 -12.37 -9.08
C ASN A 211 14.43 -11.80 -10.49
N THR A 212 14.02 -12.61 -11.47
CA THR A 212 13.84 -12.15 -12.85
C THR A 212 12.67 -11.18 -12.96
N VAL A 213 11.57 -11.46 -12.29
CA VAL A 213 10.37 -10.59 -12.28
C VAL A 213 10.68 -9.23 -11.64
N ILE A 214 11.45 -9.21 -10.55
CA ILE A 214 11.92 -7.97 -9.89
C ILE A 214 12.83 -7.20 -10.85
N ARG A 215 13.73 -7.85 -11.54
CA ARG A 215 14.65 -7.23 -12.50
C ARG A 215 13.92 -6.59 -13.68
N LEU A 216 12.86 -7.25 -14.18
CA LEU A 216 12.06 -6.75 -15.28
C LEU A 216 11.15 -5.59 -14.88
N TRP A 217 10.47 -5.69 -13.75
CA TRP A 217 9.33 -4.82 -13.40
C TRP A 217 9.35 -4.25 -12.00
N GLY A 218 10.39 -4.52 -11.21
CA GLY A 218 10.56 -3.95 -9.88
C GLY A 218 10.77 -2.42 -9.95
N ASN A 219 10.10 -1.70 -9.09
CA ASN A 219 10.24 -0.25 -8.98
C ASN A 219 10.59 0.13 -7.55
N LEU A 220 11.47 1.12 -7.38
CA LEU A 220 11.70 1.73 -6.08
C LEU A 220 10.41 2.39 -5.58
N PRO A 221 10.15 2.40 -4.26
CA PRO A 221 8.90 2.88 -3.68
C PRO A 221 8.49 4.30 -4.07
N GLU A 222 9.46 5.18 -4.30
CA GLU A 222 9.24 6.59 -4.63
C GLU A 222 8.44 6.75 -5.92
N LYS A 223 8.75 5.93 -6.93
CA LYS A 223 8.11 6.02 -8.24
C LYS A 223 6.60 5.73 -8.22
N PRO A 224 6.11 4.60 -7.66
CA PRO A 224 4.68 4.39 -7.52
C PRO A 224 4.04 5.34 -6.49
N ALA A 225 4.78 5.87 -5.49
CA ALA A 225 4.27 6.84 -4.53
C ALA A 225 3.86 8.17 -5.18
N GLU A 226 4.58 8.64 -6.20
CA GLU A 226 4.22 9.85 -6.96
C GLU A 226 2.80 9.77 -7.54
N LYS A 227 2.33 8.58 -7.92
CA LYS A 227 0.99 8.40 -8.48
C LYS A 227 -0.12 8.67 -7.46
N VAL A 228 0.16 8.41 -6.18
CA VAL A 228 -0.80 8.66 -5.09
C VAL A 228 -1.01 10.16 -4.88
N VAL A 229 -0.01 11.00 -5.11
CA VAL A 229 -0.18 12.46 -5.09
C VAL A 229 -1.22 12.90 -6.12
N TRP A 230 -1.15 12.38 -7.35
CA TRP A 230 -2.17 12.67 -8.36
C TRP A 230 -3.55 12.18 -7.93
N MET A 231 -3.65 10.98 -7.35
CA MET A 231 -4.92 10.43 -6.86
C MET A 231 -5.51 11.26 -5.71
N ALA A 232 -4.65 11.83 -4.87
CA ALA A 232 -5.04 12.65 -3.72
C ALA A 232 -5.36 14.11 -4.09
N SER A 233 -4.92 14.59 -5.26
CA SER A 233 -5.10 15.97 -5.71
C SER A 233 -6.47 16.21 -6.32
N SER A 234 -6.78 17.50 -6.59
CA SER A 234 -8.01 17.92 -7.29
C SER A 234 -8.14 17.36 -8.72
N ALA A 235 -7.08 16.84 -9.31
CA ALA A 235 -7.11 16.19 -10.63
C ALA A 235 -8.03 14.95 -10.69
N THR A 236 -8.45 14.43 -9.54
CA THR A 236 -9.38 13.29 -9.44
C THR A 236 -10.70 13.63 -8.77
N ASP A 237 -11.00 14.92 -8.56
CA ASP A 237 -12.30 15.32 -8.02
C ASP A 237 -13.43 14.88 -8.96
N GLY A 238 -14.50 14.31 -8.39
CA GLY A 238 -15.62 13.74 -9.13
C GLY A 238 -15.31 12.41 -9.85
N ARG A 239 -14.11 11.86 -9.70
CA ARG A 239 -13.69 10.60 -10.36
C ARG A 239 -13.77 9.39 -9.41
N ASN A 240 -14.94 9.18 -8.83
CA ASN A 240 -15.19 8.06 -7.94
C ASN A 240 -15.06 6.70 -8.67
N GLY A 241 -14.65 5.66 -7.96
CA GLY A 241 -14.52 4.29 -8.47
C GLY A 241 -13.28 4.03 -9.34
N LEU A 242 -12.31 4.94 -9.39
CA LEU A 242 -11.08 4.73 -10.15
C LEU A 242 -10.30 3.51 -9.62
N VAL A 243 -9.90 2.64 -10.56
CA VAL A 243 -8.91 1.59 -10.32
C VAL A 243 -7.65 1.94 -11.11
N VAL A 244 -6.61 2.36 -10.39
CA VAL A 244 -5.37 2.86 -10.99
C VAL A 244 -4.29 1.78 -10.89
N ASN A 245 -3.68 1.43 -12.03
CA ASN A 245 -2.56 0.50 -12.07
C ASN A 245 -1.28 1.27 -12.44
N TYR A 246 -0.24 1.13 -11.61
CA TYR A 246 1.06 1.71 -11.92
C TYR A 246 1.77 0.96 -13.03
N LEU A 247 1.76 -0.38 -12.99
CA LEU A 247 2.36 -1.22 -14.01
C LEU A 247 1.39 -1.37 -15.18
N THR A 248 1.58 -0.55 -16.22
CA THR A 248 0.83 -0.59 -17.46
C THR A 248 1.54 -1.47 -18.48
N PHE A 249 0.84 -1.90 -19.54
CA PHE A 249 1.42 -2.68 -20.64
C PHE A 249 2.67 -2.01 -21.23
N GLY A 250 2.64 -0.69 -21.45
CA GLY A 250 3.81 0.05 -21.94
C GLY A 250 5.01 -0.01 -20.99
N ARG A 251 4.79 0.07 -19.67
CA ARG A 251 5.85 -0.10 -18.67
C ARG A 251 6.40 -1.54 -18.64
N MET A 252 5.53 -2.53 -18.86
CA MET A 252 5.98 -3.93 -18.96
C MET A 252 6.88 -4.14 -20.16
N LEU A 253 6.51 -3.61 -21.33
CA LEU A 253 7.36 -3.65 -22.53
C LEU A 253 8.68 -2.91 -22.33
N ALA A 254 8.66 -1.73 -21.70
CA ALA A 254 9.87 -0.97 -21.40
C ALA A 254 10.82 -1.74 -20.45
N GLY A 255 10.28 -2.45 -19.45
CA GLY A 255 11.05 -3.33 -18.58
C GLY A 255 11.72 -4.49 -19.32
N ALA A 256 10.97 -5.16 -20.19
CA ALA A 256 11.52 -6.21 -21.06
C ALA A 256 12.61 -5.67 -21.99
N GLY A 257 12.39 -4.50 -22.60
CA GLY A 257 13.39 -3.85 -23.47
C GLY A 257 14.69 -3.50 -22.73
N LYS A 258 14.60 -3.01 -21.48
CA LYS A 258 15.78 -2.76 -20.63
C LYS A 258 16.57 -4.05 -20.35
N GLU A 259 15.89 -5.16 -20.12
CA GLU A 259 16.57 -6.43 -19.86
C GLU A 259 17.27 -6.98 -21.12
N VAL A 260 16.64 -6.88 -22.28
CA VAL A 260 17.27 -7.21 -23.56
C VAL A 260 18.51 -6.34 -23.80
N TRP A 261 18.39 -5.03 -23.59
CA TRP A 261 19.53 -4.09 -23.69
C TRP A 261 20.67 -4.47 -22.74
N ARG A 262 20.34 -4.76 -21.47
CA ARG A 262 21.30 -5.21 -20.46
C ARG A 262 22.04 -6.48 -20.90
N TRP A 263 21.30 -7.44 -21.47
CA TRP A 263 21.88 -8.68 -21.96
C TRP A 263 22.87 -8.44 -23.12
N ILE A 264 22.51 -7.58 -24.09
CA ILE A 264 23.37 -7.21 -25.22
C ILE A 264 24.63 -6.47 -24.74
N THR A 265 24.49 -5.53 -23.81
CA THR A 265 25.59 -4.69 -23.32
C THR A 265 26.41 -5.34 -22.21
N ARG A 266 25.99 -6.49 -21.70
CA ARG A 266 26.55 -7.17 -20.51
C ARG A 266 26.58 -6.27 -19.27
N ALA A 267 25.66 -5.32 -19.15
CA ALA A 267 25.56 -4.43 -18.00
C ALA A 267 25.26 -5.24 -16.72
N PRO A 268 25.84 -4.82 -15.57
CA PRO A 268 25.63 -5.51 -14.30
C PRO A 268 24.16 -5.46 -13.84
N VAL A 269 23.76 -6.48 -13.06
CA VAL A 269 22.45 -6.48 -12.38
C VAL A 269 22.55 -5.60 -11.14
N THR A 270 21.76 -4.55 -11.08
CA THR A 270 21.72 -3.59 -9.95
C THR A 270 20.49 -3.75 -9.05
N THR A 271 19.53 -4.60 -9.46
CA THR A 271 18.33 -4.87 -8.64
C THR A 271 18.65 -5.83 -7.50
N PRO A 272 18.05 -5.63 -6.30
CA PRO A 272 18.24 -6.55 -5.19
C PRO A 272 17.69 -7.94 -5.53
N THR A 273 18.34 -8.97 -5.02
CA THR A 273 17.85 -10.35 -5.03
C THR A 273 16.95 -10.63 -3.83
N ILE A 274 16.07 -11.61 -3.95
CA ILE A 274 15.26 -12.05 -2.82
C ILE A 274 16.12 -12.81 -1.80
N THR A 275 15.79 -12.62 -0.52
CA THR A 275 16.24 -13.48 0.58
C THR A 275 15.09 -14.42 0.93
N VAL A 276 15.33 -15.72 0.82
CA VAL A 276 14.32 -16.74 1.10
C VAL A 276 14.49 -17.24 2.53
N ARG A 277 13.39 -17.31 3.28
CA ARG A 277 13.34 -17.83 4.64
C ARG A 277 12.29 -18.93 4.71
N VAL A 278 12.65 -20.04 5.33
CA VAL A 278 11.68 -21.12 5.60
C VAL A 278 10.85 -20.71 6.81
N ALA A 279 9.54 -20.62 6.62
CA ALA A 279 8.63 -20.29 7.70
C ALA A 279 8.55 -21.46 8.68
N GLY A 280 8.78 -21.20 9.96
CA GLY A 280 8.52 -22.17 11.02
C GLY A 280 7.00 -22.43 11.18
N GLU A 281 6.67 -23.60 11.72
CA GLU A 281 5.29 -24.02 12.03
C GLU A 281 4.53 -23.03 12.94
#